data_e88067a6abc6f0f276dee6e3287f7b04
#
_entry.id   e88067a6abc6f0f276dee6e3287f7b04
#
_cell.length_a   1.000
_cell.length_b   1.000
_cell.length_c   1.000
_cell.angle_alpha   90.00
_cell.angle_beta   90.00
_cell.angle_gamma   90.00
#
_symmetry.space_group_name_H-M   'P 1'
#
loop_
_entity.id
_entity.type
_entity.pdbx_description
1 polymer ?
#
loop_
_entity_poly.entity_id
_entity_poly.type
_entity_poly.pdbx_seq_one_letter_code
_entity_poly.pdbx_strand_id
1 'polypeptide(L)'
;MEIEIKIRLASEEHTARLEHALGGSPVSVEDQDNVFFDGVNKELIKNKLVFRIRVIEKSGKEPVAVVALKGNAVLIDGIASVEEEEEAIEIDLARRIIENPGLIPEAANSHRLLKKIVNRIPCSEGYSHMGRFRNVRHKYQWQDYLVEVDRTSYPHGTAYEIEIESTDPEKAKSRL
;
A
#
# COMPACT_ATOMS: atom_id res chain seq x y z
N MET A 1 10.19 -10.42 -2.16
CA MET A 1 10.90 -9.11 -2.08
C MET A 1 10.43 -8.32 -3.28
N GLU A 2 9.84 -7.20 -3.04
CA GLU A 2 9.35 -6.27 -4.05
C GLU A 2 10.44 -5.23 -4.33
N ILE A 3 10.69 -4.93 -5.59
CA ILE A 3 11.65 -3.90 -6.01
C ILE A 3 10.89 -2.92 -6.89
N GLU A 4 10.85 -1.67 -6.47
CA GLU A 4 10.13 -0.59 -7.15
C GLU A 4 11.00 0.66 -7.29
N ILE A 5 10.80 1.38 -8.39
CA ILE A 5 11.24 2.76 -8.53
C ILE A 5 10.16 3.63 -7.94
N LYS A 6 10.53 4.50 -7.01
CA LYS A 6 9.63 5.45 -6.37
C LYS A 6 10.19 6.86 -6.50
N ILE A 7 9.44 7.74 -7.16
CA ILE A 7 9.83 9.13 -7.37
C ILE A 7 8.71 10.05 -6.88
N ARG A 8 9.06 10.97 -6.00
CA ARG A 8 8.14 11.99 -5.52
C ARG A 8 8.01 13.11 -6.56
N LEU A 9 6.77 13.48 -6.86
CA LEU A 9 6.44 14.60 -7.74
C LEU A 9 6.18 15.86 -6.91
N ALA A 10 6.58 17.02 -7.44
CA ALA A 10 6.56 18.26 -6.67
C ALA A 10 5.15 18.85 -6.48
N SER A 11 4.22 18.57 -7.40
CA SER A 11 2.88 19.18 -7.39
C SER A 11 1.89 18.44 -8.28
N GLU A 12 0.60 18.79 -8.15
CA GLU A 12 -0.46 18.34 -9.07
C GLU A 12 -0.16 18.69 -10.53
N GLU A 13 0.44 19.85 -10.80
CA GLU A 13 0.78 20.26 -12.16
C GLU A 13 1.82 19.33 -12.79
N HIS A 14 2.85 18.93 -12.04
CA HIS A 14 3.84 17.95 -12.50
C HIS A 14 3.20 16.59 -12.74
N THR A 15 2.28 16.19 -11.87
CA THR A 15 1.52 14.96 -12.01
C THR A 15 0.67 14.97 -13.28
N ALA A 16 -0.07 16.04 -13.54
CA ALA A 16 -0.89 16.18 -14.74
C ALA A 16 -0.05 16.18 -16.05
N ARG A 17 1.13 16.80 -16.03
CA ARG A 17 2.06 16.75 -17.17
C ARG A 17 2.58 15.34 -17.44
N LEU A 18 2.93 14.61 -16.38
CA LEU A 18 3.36 13.22 -16.48
C LEU A 18 2.24 12.34 -17.05
N GLU A 19 1.03 12.44 -16.52
CA GLU A 19 -0.12 11.67 -16.99
C GLU A 19 -0.45 11.96 -18.47
N HIS A 20 -0.32 13.22 -18.89
CA HIS A 20 -0.44 13.58 -20.30
C HIS A 20 0.64 12.90 -21.15
N ALA A 21 1.89 12.87 -20.70
CA ALA A 21 2.99 12.20 -21.40
C ALA A 21 2.81 10.67 -21.44
N LEU A 22 2.14 10.07 -20.45
CA LEU A 22 1.79 8.66 -20.41
C LEU A 22 0.58 8.29 -21.29
N GLY A 23 0.01 9.24 -22.03
CA GLY A 23 -1.12 9.04 -22.96
C GLY A 23 -2.46 9.57 -22.45
N GLY A 24 -2.49 10.23 -21.29
CA GLY A 24 -3.64 10.97 -20.76
C GLY A 24 -4.77 10.11 -20.17
N SER A 25 -4.92 8.85 -20.61
CA SER A 25 -6.01 7.96 -20.14
C SER A 25 -5.44 6.75 -19.41
N PRO A 26 -5.71 6.60 -18.11
CA PRO A 26 -5.24 5.44 -17.36
C PRO A 26 -5.97 4.16 -17.77
N VAL A 27 -5.27 3.02 -17.72
CA VAL A 27 -5.88 1.70 -17.93
C VAL A 27 -6.73 1.25 -16.74
N SER A 28 -6.48 1.83 -15.56
CA SER A 28 -7.24 1.59 -14.35
C SER A 28 -7.10 2.78 -13.38
N VAL A 29 -8.18 3.06 -12.65
CA VAL A 29 -8.20 3.99 -11.52
C VAL A 29 -8.65 3.22 -10.28
N GLU A 30 -7.90 3.36 -9.21
CA GLU A 30 -8.17 2.74 -7.92
C GLU A 30 -8.30 3.81 -6.85
N ASP A 31 -9.37 3.75 -6.08
CA ASP A 31 -9.52 4.51 -4.84
C ASP A 31 -9.16 3.57 -3.69
N GLN A 32 -8.11 3.90 -2.95
CA GLN A 32 -7.53 3.02 -1.96
C GLN A 32 -7.62 3.66 -0.58
N ASP A 33 -8.34 3.01 0.32
CA ASP A 33 -8.35 3.33 1.73
C ASP A 33 -7.34 2.46 2.46
N ASN A 34 -6.28 3.07 2.97
CA ASN A 34 -5.18 2.38 3.64
C ASN A 34 -5.26 2.61 5.15
N VAL A 35 -5.51 1.56 5.91
CA VAL A 35 -5.59 1.61 7.36
C VAL A 35 -4.45 0.79 7.95
N PHE A 36 -3.68 1.41 8.84
CA PHE A 36 -2.52 0.83 9.48
C PHE A 36 -2.82 0.46 10.92
N PHE A 37 -2.27 -0.67 11.34
CA PHE A 37 -2.46 -1.22 12.67
C PHE A 37 -1.12 -1.50 13.33
N ASP A 38 -1.11 -1.38 14.65
CA ASP A 38 0.00 -1.81 15.50
C ASP A 38 -0.56 -2.41 16.79
N GLY A 39 0.26 -3.10 17.54
CA GLY A 39 -0.08 -3.39 18.93
C GLY A 39 -0.16 -2.12 19.76
N VAL A 40 -0.93 -2.15 20.84
CA VAL A 40 -1.13 -1.00 21.74
C VAL A 40 0.20 -0.40 22.22
N ASN A 41 1.22 -1.24 22.41
CA ASN A 41 2.56 -0.81 22.83
C ASN A 41 3.53 -0.58 21.65
N LYS A 42 3.02 -0.48 20.41
CA LYS A 42 3.81 -0.28 19.17
C LYS A 42 4.79 -1.43 18.93
N GLU A 43 4.33 -2.66 19.14
CA GLU A 43 5.15 -3.86 19.06
C GLU A 43 5.64 -4.12 17.61
N LEU A 44 4.78 -3.89 16.60
CA LEU A 44 5.14 -4.13 15.21
C LEU A 44 6.17 -3.12 14.72
N ILE A 45 5.94 -1.82 14.91
CA ILE A 45 6.87 -0.77 14.43
C ILE A 45 8.23 -0.84 15.12
N LYS A 46 8.28 -1.22 16.40
CA LYS A 46 9.54 -1.49 17.11
C LYS A 46 10.35 -2.61 16.49
N ASN A 47 9.68 -3.55 15.81
CA ASN A 47 10.27 -4.66 15.06
C ASN A 47 10.39 -4.36 13.55
N LYS A 48 10.27 -3.09 13.14
CA LYS A 48 10.34 -2.64 11.74
C LYS A 48 9.35 -3.34 10.82
N LEU A 49 8.17 -3.66 11.36
CA LEU A 49 7.05 -4.24 10.63
C LEU A 49 5.93 -3.22 10.51
N VAL A 50 5.28 -3.22 9.35
CA VAL A 50 4.09 -2.41 9.06
C VAL A 50 2.97 -3.35 8.66
N PHE A 51 1.87 -3.31 9.40
CA PHE A 51 0.66 -4.04 9.12
C PHE A 51 -0.41 -3.10 8.58
N ARG A 52 -0.95 -3.43 7.41
CA ARG A 52 -1.94 -2.62 6.70
C ARG A 52 -3.11 -3.49 6.23
N ILE A 53 -4.33 -2.95 6.31
CA ILE A 53 -5.46 -3.40 5.51
C ILE A 53 -5.76 -2.28 4.51
N ARG A 54 -5.86 -2.65 3.23
CA ARG A 54 -6.21 -1.77 2.13
C ARG A 54 -7.55 -2.20 1.55
N VAL A 55 -8.51 -1.29 1.49
CA VAL A 55 -9.74 -1.45 0.71
C VAL A 55 -9.56 -0.73 -0.61
N ILE A 56 -9.85 -1.40 -1.72
CA ILE A 56 -9.66 -0.90 -3.08
C ILE A 56 -11.00 -0.87 -3.78
N GLU A 57 -11.41 0.32 -4.21
CA GLU A 57 -12.60 0.53 -5.02
C GLU A 57 -12.19 0.87 -6.46
N LYS A 58 -12.86 0.25 -7.42
CA LYS A 58 -12.69 0.50 -8.86
C LYS A 58 -14.06 0.71 -9.49
N SER A 59 -14.17 1.70 -10.38
CA SER A 59 -15.43 1.95 -11.06
C SER A 59 -15.97 0.70 -11.76
N GLY A 60 -17.23 0.38 -11.50
CA GLY A 60 -17.93 -0.76 -12.11
C GLY A 60 -17.48 -2.14 -11.64
N LYS A 61 -16.73 -2.23 -10.53
CA LYS A 61 -16.31 -3.51 -9.92
C LYS A 61 -16.65 -3.53 -8.44
N GLU A 62 -16.86 -4.73 -7.91
CA GLU A 62 -16.98 -4.92 -6.47
C GLU A 62 -15.68 -4.52 -5.75
N PRO A 63 -15.77 -3.89 -4.58
CA PRO A 63 -14.59 -3.56 -3.80
C PRO A 63 -13.86 -4.82 -3.33
N VAL A 64 -12.54 -4.72 -3.26
CA VAL A 64 -11.69 -5.79 -2.74
C VAL A 64 -10.89 -5.30 -1.56
N ALA A 65 -10.48 -6.21 -0.69
CA ALA A 65 -9.62 -5.88 0.43
C ALA A 65 -8.38 -6.78 0.47
N VAL A 66 -7.28 -6.20 0.94
CA VAL A 66 -5.97 -6.86 1.01
C VAL A 66 -5.35 -6.58 2.38
N VAL A 67 -4.87 -7.63 3.01
CA VAL A 67 -3.96 -7.55 4.17
C VAL A 67 -2.54 -7.50 3.66
N ALA A 68 -1.72 -6.61 4.18
CA ALA A 68 -0.31 -6.51 3.86
C ALA A 68 0.55 -6.47 5.13
N LEU A 69 1.66 -7.20 5.10
CA LEU A 69 2.74 -7.11 6.07
C LEU A 69 4.01 -6.70 5.35
N LYS A 70 4.53 -5.52 5.68
CA LYS A 70 5.79 -4.99 5.15
C LYS A 70 6.86 -5.01 6.23
N GLY A 71 8.11 -5.28 5.83
CA GLY A 71 9.26 -5.24 6.71
C GLY A 71 10.55 -4.96 5.97
N ASN A 72 11.61 -4.61 6.72
CA ASN A 72 12.96 -4.46 6.17
C ASN A 72 13.05 -3.57 4.91
N ALA A 73 12.31 -2.47 4.89
CA ALA A 73 12.33 -1.54 3.76
C ALA A 73 13.70 -0.82 3.67
N VAL A 74 14.28 -0.79 2.47
CA VAL A 74 15.52 -0.06 2.14
C VAL A 74 15.24 0.80 0.93
N LEU A 75 15.60 2.08 0.99
CA LEU A 75 15.48 3.02 -0.12
C LEU A 75 16.88 3.56 -0.44
N ILE A 76 17.37 3.31 -1.65
CA ILE A 76 18.68 3.78 -2.15
C ILE A 76 18.47 4.37 -3.54
N ASP A 77 18.84 5.63 -3.74
CA ASP A 77 18.81 6.34 -5.02
C ASP A 77 17.47 6.23 -5.78
N GLY A 78 16.35 6.26 -5.05
CA GLY A 78 15.00 6.17 -5.62
C GLY A 78 14.54 4.73 -5.95
N ILE A 79 15.34 3.71 -5.61
CA ILE A 79 14.96 2.30 -5.70
C ILE A 79 14.61 1.82 -4.30
N ALA A 80 13.36 1.41 -4.12
CA ALA A 80 12.88 0.80 -2.88
C ALA A 80 12.93 -0.73 -2.99
N SER A 81 13.41 -1.37 -1.94
CA SER A 81 13.35 -2.81 -1.75
C SER A 81 12.68 -3.10 -0.42
N VAL A 82 11.65 -3.90 -0.42
CA VAL A 82 10.85 -4.20 0.76
C VAL A 82 10.44 -5.67 0.80
N GLU A 83 10.51 -6.27 1.99
CA GLU A 83 9.85 -7.55 2.22
C GLU A 83 8.35 -7.28 2.39
N GLU A 84 7.57 -7.56 1.36
CA GLU A 84 6.13 -7.46 1.41
C GLU A 84 5.47 -8.81 1.19
N GLU A 85 4.42 -9.07 1.95
CA GLU A 85 3.51 -10.18 1.76
C GLU A 85 2.10 -9.63 1.80
N GLU A 86 1.33 -9.90 0.74
CA GLU A 86 -0.06 -9.51 0.62
C GLU A 86 -0.97 -10.75 0.49
N GLU A 87 -2.17 -10.65 1.03
CA GLU A 87 -3.20 -11.68 0.91
C GLU A 87 -4.59 -11.04 0.89
N ALA A 88 -5.44 -11.51 -0.02
CA ALA A 88 -6.83 -11.06 -0.10
C ALA A 88 -7.58 -11.45 1.19
N ILE A 89 -8.47 -10.57 1.64
CA ILE A 89 -9.36 -10.79 2.77
C ILE A 89 -10.80 -10.45 2.37
N GLU A 90 -11.76 -11.18 2.92
CA GLU A 90 -13.17 -10.89 2.71
C GLU A 90 -13.48 -9.43 3.09
N ILE A 91 -14.17 -8.71 2.21
CA ILE A 91 -14.41 -7.27 2.35
C ILE A 91 -15.14 -6.91 3.65
N ASP A 92 -16.13 -7.72 4.05
CA ASP A 92 -16.90 -7.48 5.27
C ASP A 92 -16.06 -7.74 6.52
N LEU A 93 -15.17 -8.74 6.48
CA LEU A 93 -14.23 -8.99 7.57
C LEU A 93 -13.21 -7.84 7.68
N ALA A 94 -12.68 -7.36 6.55
CA ALA A 94 -11.78 -6.21 6.51
C ALA A 94 -12.41 -4.96 7.13
N ARG A 95 -13.65 -4.64 6.74
CA ARG A 95 -14.41 -3.50 7.28
C ARG A 95 -14.64 -3.63 8.79
N ARG A 96 -15.03 -4.82 9.26
CA ARG A 96 -15.21 -5.07 10.70
C ARG A 96 -13.90 -4.90 11.49
N ILE A 97 -12.77 -5.37 10.96
CA ILE A 97 -11.46 -5.17 11.59
C ILE A 97 -11.08 -3.68 11.60
N ILE A 98 -11.35 -2.95 10.50
CA ILE A 98 -11.12 -1.50 10.41
C ILE A 98 -11.94 -0.75 11.45
N GLU A 99 -13.18 -1.15 11.71
CA GLU A 99 -14.01 -0.56 12.77
C GLU A 99 -13.55 -0.97 14.17
N ASN A 100 -13.14 -2.21 14.34
CA ASN A 100 -12.72 -2.77 15.62
C ASN A 100 -11.45 -3.63 15.50
N PRO A 101 -10.25 -3.06 15.71
CA PRO A 101 -8.99 -3.79 15.67
C PRO A 101 -8.89 -4.96 16.65
N GLY A 102 -9.70 -4.96 17.70
CA GLY A 102 -9.79 -6.07 18.66
C GLY A 102 -10.20 -7.41 18.04
N LEU A 103 -10.76 -7.41 16.82
CA LEU A 103 -11.11 -8.62 16.08
C LEU A 103 -9.91 -9.30 15.38
N ILE A 104 -8.74 -8.66 15.30
CA ILE A 104 -7.56 -9.22 14.61
C ILE A 104 -7.16 -10.61 15.13
N PRO A 105 -7.09 -10.87 16.46
CA PRO A 105 -6.75 -12.20 16.97
C PRO A 105 -7.77 -13.27 16.60
N GLU A 106 -9.07 -12.94 16.61
CA GLU A 106 -10.13 -13.88 16.19
C GLU A 106 -10.05 -14.17 14.69
N ALA A 107 -9.91 -13.12 13.87
CA ALA A 107 -9.78 -13.23 12.41
C ALA A 107 -8.54 -14.03 11.99
N ALA A 108 -7.49 -14.02 12.78
CA ALA A 108 -6.28 -14.82 12.58
C ALA A 108 -6.54 -16.34 12.57
N ASN A 109 -7.63 -16.81 13.12
CA ASN A 109 -7.98 -18.24 13.10
C ASN A 109 -8.40 -18.71 11.69
N SER A 110 -8.91 -17.82 10.85
CA SER A 110 -9.40 -18.13 9.50
C SER A 110 -8.58 -17.49 8.37
N HIS A 111 -7.60 -16.63 8.67
CA HIS A 111 -6.82 -15.92 7.66
C HIS A 111 -5.31 -16.12 7.88
N ARG A 112 -4.64 -16.69 6.87
CA ARG A 112 -3.22 -17.11 6.95
C ARG A 112 -2.27 -15.98 7.33
N LEU A 113 -2.35 -14.84 6.64
CA LEU A 113 -1.44 -13.73 6.89
C LEU A 113 -1.70 -13.05 8.23
N LEU A 114 -2.95 -12.89 8.65
CA LEU A 114 -3.27 -12.40 10.00
C LEU A 114 -2.71 -13.34 11.07
N LYS A 115 -2.84 -14.65 10.88
CA LYS A 115 -2.24 -15.66 11.77
C LYS A 115 -0.72 -15.51 11.86
N LYS A 116 -0.06 -15.28 10.71
CA LYS A 116 1.39 -15.04 10.68
C LYS A 116 1.76 -13.78 11.45
N ILE A 117 1.01 -12.68 11.30
CA ILE A 117 1.24 -11.42 12.01
C ILE A 117 1.12 -11.62 13.51
N VAL A 118 0.00 -12.19 13.98
CA VAL A 118 -0.29 -12.41 15.40
C VAL A 118 0.76 -13.32 16.06
N ASN A 119 1.21 -14.36 15.35
CA ASN A 119 2.21 -15.31 15.87
C ASN A 119 3.64 -14.74 15.84
N ARG A 120 3.96 -13.88 14.86
CA ARG A 120 5.31 -13.32 14.72
C ARG A 120 5.62 -12.32 15.82
N ILE A 121 4.65 -11.47 16.14
CA ILE A 121 4.78 -10.43 17.19
C ILE A 121 3.52 -10.46 18.04
N PRO A 122 3.52 -11.17 19.16
CA PRO A 122 2.39 -11.17 20.07
C PRO A 122 2.14 -9.78 20.67
N CYS A 123 0.92 -9.28 20.48
CA CYS A 123 0.44 -8.01 21.03
C CYS A 123 -0.51 -8.33 22.20
N SER A 124 0.05 -8.52 23.40
CA SER A 124 -0.71 -8.99 24.58
C SER A 124 -1.82 -8.05 25.02
N GLU A 125 -1.67 -6.75 24.76
CA GLU A 125 -2.66 -5.71 25.08
C GLU A 125 -3.62 -5.42 23.91
N GLY A 126 -3.54 -6.23 22.83
CA GLY A 126 -4.37 -6.10 21.63
C GLY A 126 -3.79 -5.18 20.59
N TYR A 127 -4.62 -4.89 19.58
CA TYR A 127 -4.28 -4.07 18.42
C TYR A 127 -5.03 -2.75 18.43
N SER A 128 -4.42 -1.72 17.84
CA SER A 128 -5.00 -0.38 17.69
C SER A 128 -4.68 0.20 16.32
N HIS A 129 -5.41 1.25 15.92
CA HIS A 129 -5.09 2.01 14.72
C HIS A 129 -3.77 2.78 14.94
N MET A 130 -2.88 2.70 13.96
CA MET A 130 -1.65 3.49 13.90
C MET A 130 -1.83 4.73 13.01
N GLY A 131 -2.63 4.62 11.96
CA GLY A 131 -2.91 5.70 11.03
C GLY A 131 -3.80 5.27 9.88
N ARG A 132 -4.23 6.24 9.06
CA ARG A 132 -5.05 6.02 7.87
C ARG A 132 -4.77 7.10 6.83
N PHE A 133 -4.74 6.72 5.56
CA PHE A 133 -4.76 7.66 4.45
C PHE A 133 -5.51 7.09 3.24
N ARG A 134 -6.01 7.99 2.40
CA ARG A 134 -6.60 7.65 1.11
C ARG A 134 -5.61 7.92 0.00
N ASN A 135 -5.52 6.99 -0.94
CA ASN A 135 -4.71 7.13 -2.15
C ASN A 135 -5.58 6.92 -3.38
N VAL A 136 -5.51 7.83 -4.34
CA VAL A 136 -6.07 7.63 -5.68
C VAL A 136 -4.92 7.26 -6.60
N ARG A 137 -4.95 6.05 -7.11
CA ARG A 137 -3.92 5.47 -7.98
C ARG A 137 -4.41 5.36 -9.40
N HIS A 138 -3.74 6.06 -10.31
CA HIS A 138 -3.92 5.92 -11.73
C HIS A 138 -2.86 4.99 -12.29
N LYS A 139 -3.27 3.95 -13.03
CA LYS A 139 -2.36 2.99 -13.65
C LYS A 139 -2.27 3.25 -15.15
N TYR A 140 -1.06 3.33 -15.68
CA TYR A 140 -0.78 3.56 -17.09
C TYR A 140 0.09 2.43 -17.63
N GLN A 141 -0.25 1.93 -18.82
CA GLN A 141 0.65 1.07 -19.57
C GLN A 141 1.63 1.95 -20.34
N TRP A 142 2.89 1.93 -19.97
CA TRP A 142 3.95 2.66 -20.64
C TRP A 142 5.06 1.71 -21.08
N GLN A 143 5.16 1.49 -22.39
CA GLN A 143 6.02 0.44 -22.96
C GLN A 143 5.71 -0.93 -22.30
N ASP A 144 6.74 -1.56 -21.73
CA ASP A 144 6.65 -2.85 -21.04
C ASP A 144 6.35 -2.71 -19.53
N TYR A 145 6.15 -1.47 -19.05
CA TYR A 145 5.97 -1.18 -17.62
C TYR A 145 4.54 -0.77 -17.29
N LEU A 146 4.07 -1.21 -16.14
CA LEU A 146 2.91 -0.63 -15.51
C LEU A 146 3.39 0.51 -14.61
N VAL A 147 2.97 1.73 -14.93
CA VAL A 147 3.31 2.94 -14.18
C VAL A 147 2.13 3.30 -13.30
N GLU A 148 2.38 3.45 -12.02
CA GLU A 148 1.40 3.86 -11.03
C GLU A 148 1.66 5.31 -10.63
N VAL A 149 0.62 6.14 -10.72
CA VAL A 149 0.65 7.56 -10.36
C VAL A 149 -0.28 7.76 -9.18
N ASP A 150 0.29 8.08 -8.03
CA ASP A 150 -0.40 8.17 -6.76
C ASP A 150 -0.66 9.60 -6.31
N ARG A 151 -1.88 9.84 -5.84
CA ARG A 151 -2.33 11.04 -5.12
C ARG A 151 -2.74 10.63 -3.72
N THR A 152 -1.85 10.78 -2.76
CA THR A 152 -2.08 10.39 -1.38
C THR A 152 -2.52 11.59 -0.55
N SER A 153 -3.72 11.52 0.00
CA SER A 153 -4.30 12.57 0.83
C SER A 153 -4.00 12.33 2.31
N TYR A 154 -3.37 13.32 2.94
CA TYR A 154 -3.10 13.38 4.38
C TYR A 154 -3.82 14.58 5.00
N PRO A 155 -4.01 14.63 6.33
CA PRO A 155 -4.59 15.80 7.01
C PRO A 155 -3.85 17.12 6.76
N HIS A 156 -2.57 17.05 6.41
CA HIS A 156 -1.69 18.21 6.21
C HIS A 156 -1.39 18.52 4.74
N GLY A 157 -2.01 17.81 3.80
CA GLY A 157 -1.83 18.05 2.36
C GLY A 157 -1.83 16.77 1.53
N THR A 158 -1.55 16.93 0.23
CA THR A 158 -1.49 15.81 -0.72
C THR A 158 -0.05 15.58 -1.15
N ALA A 159 0.39 14.33 -1.15
CA ALA A 159 1.64 13.87 -1.76
C ALA A 159 1.36 13.24 -3.12
N TYR A 160 2.30 13.41 -4.03
CA TYR A 160 2.25 12.90 -5.39
C TYR A 160 3.48 12.05 -5.64
N GLU A 161 3.29 10.82 -6.11
CA GLU A 161 4.36 9.86 -6.36
C GLU A 161 4.11 9.10 -7.67
N ILE A 162 5.19 8.68 -8.31
CA ILE A 162 5.19 7.69 -9.38
C ILE A 162 5.89 6.44 -8.89
N GLU A 163 5.30 5.28 -9.16
CA GLU A 163 5.85 3.98 -8.79
C GLU A 163 5.90 3.08 -10.03
N ILE A 164 6.97 2.31 -10.16
CA ILE A 164 7.14 1.30 -11.20
C ILE A 164 7.78 0.08 -10.57
N GLU A 165 7.05 -1.02 -10.52
CA GLU A 165 7.62 -2.31 -10.16
C GLU A 165 8.46 -2.86 -11.31
N SER A 166 9.67 -3.34 -11.01
CA SER A 166 10.55 -3.89 -12.03
C SER A 166 11.51 -4.91 -11.43
N THR A 167 11.73 -5.99 -12.17
CA THR A 167 12.81 -6.95 -11.89
C THR A 167 14.19 -6.41 -12.30
N ASP A 168 14.23 -5.34 -13.12
CA ASP A 168 15.44 -4.63 -13.52
C ASP A 168 15.24 -3.12 -13.32
N PRO A 169 15.34 -2.62 -12.08
CA PRO A 169 15.02 -1.24 -11.74
C PRO A 169 16.00 -0.23 -12.36
N GLU A 170 17.27 -0.58 -12.55
CA GLU A 170 18.25 0.30 -13.19
C GLU A 170 17.91 0.56 -14.67
N LYS A 171 17.48 -0.47 -15.39
CA LYS A 171 17.00 -0.34 -16.76
C LYS A 171 15.73 0.49 -16.84
N ALA A 172 14.77 0.26 -15.95
CA ALA A 172 13.54 1.04 -15.90
C ALA A 172 13.83 2.51 -15.59
N LYS A 173 14.69 2.78 -14.59
CA LYS A 173 15.11 4.14 -14.20
C LYS A 173 15.81 4.90 -15.32
N SER A 174 16.61 4.22 -16.14
CA SER A 174 17.31 4.86 -17.28
C SER A 174 16.39 5.29 -18.43
N ARG A 175 15.13 4.87 -18.41
CA ARG A 175 14.12 5.18 -19.44
C ARG A 175 13.12 6.26 -19.00
N LEU A 176 13.06 6.57 -17.69
CA LEU A 176 12.29 7.66 -17.10
C LEU A 176 13.00 8.99 -17.25
#